data_33e050a9724af9790875bb23b477ca47
#
_entry.id   33e050a9724af9790875bb23b477ca47
#
_cell.length_a   1.000
_cell.length_b   1.000
_cell.length_c   1.000
_cell.angle_alpha   90.00
_cell.angle_beta   90.00
_cell.angle_gamma   90.00
#
_symmetry.space_group_name_H-M   'P 1'
#
loop_
_entity.id
_entity.type
_entity.pdbx_description
1 polymer ?
#
loop_
_entity_poly.entity_id
_entity_poly.type
_entity_poly.pdbx_seq_one_letter_code
_entity_poly.pdbx_strand_id
1 'polypeptide(L)'
;MHLSSPPAMRIGIVGGGIAGVALALDLCRHSHLHVQLFEAAPAFGEVGAGVSFGANAVQAIKGLGIGEPYQRVADRTPAPWQDIWFEWRKGQDASYLGASVAAGVGQSSVHRADFLDVLASELPDGIAQFGKRAVRVEQDGNQAHVFFTDGSSHSCDILIAADGIKSSIRDHVLERLGQPLASPRFSGTCAYRGMIDSQQLRETYRARGLDEHLVNVPQMYLGLDAHILTFPVKQGRLINVVAFVSDRSSDKPVWPSDAPWVRNASQQEMLEAFADWGDAARALLESIPHPTLWALHDLEELPGYVHGQVGLIGDAAHAMLPHQGAGAGQGLEDAWLLARLLSDPQVLTSTPADVLNTYDSIRRPRACRVQRTSWQAGELYEFRDPAVADNEALLGKTLAERFDWLWSHDMQSDLQSARAQLGW
;
A
#
# COMPACT_ATOMS: atom_id res chain seq x y z
N MET A 1 -26.08 43.44 -5.30
CA MET A 1 -24.71 43.08 -4.90
C MET A 1 -24.54 41.62 -5.26
N HIS A 2 -23.84 41.26 -6.35
CA HIS A 2 -23.39 39.91 -6.58
C HIS A 2 -22.32 39.63 -5.54
N LEU A 3 -22.66 38.86 -4.53
CA LEU A 3 -21.66 38.23 -3.67
C LEU A 3 -20.87 37.29 -4.61
N SER A 4 -19.68 37.68 -5.01
CA SER A 4 -18.75 36.77 -5.66
C SER A 4 -18.54 35.59 -4.71
N SER A 5 -18.79 34.39 -5.17
CA SER A 5 -18.42 33.18 -4.43
C SER A 5 -16.96 33.33 -3.98
N PRO A 6 -16.61 32.92 -2.75
CA PRO A 6 -15.22 32.94 -2.32
C PRO A 6 -14.39 32.18 -3.34
N PRO A 7 -13.14 32.61 -3.64
CA PRO A 7 -12.29 31.89 -4.56
C PRO A 7 -12.11 30.44 -4.08
N ALA A 8 -12.33 29.48 -4.97
CA ALA A 8 -12.13 28.07 -4.66
C ALA A 8 -10.65 27.81 -4.33
N MET A 9 -10.38 27.02 -3.30
CA MET A 9 -9.03 26.59 -2.94
C MET A 9 -8.51 25.63 -4.02
N ARG A 10 -7.33 25.92 -4.57
CA ARG A 10 -6.72 25.10 -5.62
C ARG A 10 -5.82 24.02 -5.00
N ILE A 11 -6.08 22.78 -5.34
CA ILE A 11 -5.35 21.62 -4.83
C ILE A 11 -4.71 20.89 -6.00
N GLY A 12 -3.38 20.80 -5.99
CA GLY A 12 -2.60 19.99 -6.91
C GLY A 12 -2.28 18.64 -6.25
N ILE A 13 -2.51 17.54 -6.97
CA ILE A 13 -2.13 16.19 -6.53
C ILE A 13 -1.16 15.64 -7.56
N VAL A 14 0.02 15.20 -7.15
CA VAL A 14 1.04 14.61 -8.02
C VAL A 14 1.16 13.12 -7.73
N GLY A 15 0.82 12.29 -8.73
CA GLY A 15 0.82 10.83 -8.66
C GLY A 15 -0.59 10.24 -8.80
N GLY A 16 -0.80 9.49 -9.88
CA GLY A 16 -2.06 8.83 -10.25
C GLY A 16 -2.19 7.40 -9.72
N GLY A 17 -1.49 7.05 -8.63
CA GLY A 17 -1.69 5.78 -7.93
C GLY A 17 -2.96 5.78 -7.07
N ILE A 18 -3.25 4.64 -6.40
CA ILE A 18 -4.48 4.43 -5.62
C ILE A 18 -4.76 5.58 -4.63
N ALA A 19 -3.75 6.03 -3.87
CA ALA A 19 -3.94 7.08 -2.86
C ALA A 19 -4.26 8.45 -3.49
N GLY A 20 -3.53 8.85 -4.54
CA GLY A 20 -3.76 10.12 -5.23
C GLY A 20 -5.11 10.18 -5.94
N VAL A 21 -5.49 9.11 -6.64
CA VAL A 21 -6.81 9.02 -7.32
C VAL A 21 -7.95 9.01 -6.29
N ALA A 22 -7.81 8.24 -5.20
CA ALA A 22 -8.83 8.19 -4.14
C ALA A 22 -9.03 9.56 -3.47
N LEU A 23 -7.94 10.30 -3.21
CA LEU A 23 -8.01 11.67 -2.69
C LEU A 23 -8.70 12.61 -3.71
N ALA A 24 -8.29 12.58 -4.97
CA ALA A 24 -8.88 13.41 -6.03
C ALA A 24 -10.39 13.17 -6.16
N LEU A 25 -10.82 11.90 -6.15
CA LEU A 25 -12.22 11.52 -6.25
C LEU A 25 -13.09 12.10 -5.14
N ASP A 26 -12.61 12.08 -3.89
CA ASP A 26 -13.37 12.66 -2.78
C ASP A 26 -13.40 14.19 -2.91
N LEU A 27 -12.26 14.83 -3.10
CA LEU A 27 -12.16 16.30 -3.14
C LEU A 27 -12.94 16.93 -4.32
N CYS A 28 -13.02 16.28 -5.47
CA CYS A 28 -13.80 16.78 -6.63
C CYS A 28 -15.29 16.91 -6.37
N ARG A 29 -15.83 16.30 -5.30
CA ARG A 29 -17.25 16.42 -4.92
C ARG A 29 -17.58 17.73 -4.21
N HIS A 30 -16.57 18.53 -3.86
CA HIS A 30 -16.72 19.74 -3.04
C HIS A 30 -16.52 21.01 -3.88
N SER A 31 -17.58 21.79 -4.07
CA SER A 31 -17.61 22.95 -4.98
C SER A 31 -16.69 24.11 -4.59
N HIS A 32 -16.20 24.15 -3.36
CA HIS A 32 -15.24 25.15 -2.88
C HIS A 32 -13.78 24.76 -3.13
N LEU A 33 -13.55 23.58 -3.77
CA LEU A 33 -12.23 23.07 -4.14
C LEU A 33 -12.08 23.00 -5.65
N HIS A 34 -10.91 23.34 -6.13
CA HIS A 34 -10.49 23.16 -7.52
C HIS A 34 -9.32 22.17 -7.55
N VAL A 35 -9.58 20.94 -7.97
CA VAL A 35 -8.63 19.82 -7.92
C VAL A 35 -8.02 19.58 -9.29
N GLN A 36 -6.70 19.34 -9.33
CA GLN A 36 -5.98 18.89 -10.51
C GLN A 36 -5.04 17.74 -10.14
N LEU A 37 -5.10 16.64 -10.87
CA LEU A 37 -4.26 15.46 -10.68
C LEU A 37 -3.23 15.37 -11.81
N PHE A 38 -1.96 15.13 -11.49
CA PHE A 38 -0.84 15.01 -12.42
C PHE A 38 -0.23 13.62 -12.34
N GLU A 39 -0.20 12.90 -13.47
CA GLU A 39 0.39 11.55 -13.56
C GLU A 39 1.58 11.56 -14.53
N ALA A 40 2.68 10.94 -14.10
CA ALA A 40 3.91 10.87 -14.89
C ALA A 40 3.82 9.95 -16.12
N ALA A 41 2.99 8.90 -16.02
CA ALA A 41 2.73 7.98 -17.11
C ALA A 41 1.80 8.60 -18.18
N PRO A 42 1.73 8.05 -19.41
CA PRO A 42 0.84 8.52 -20.46
C PRO A 42 -0.64 8.15 -20.22
N ALA A 43 -0.92 7.28 -19.27
CA ALA A 43 -2.26 6.86 -18.85
C ALA A 43 -2.19 6.30 -17.42
N PHE A 44 -3.35 6.15 -16.77
CA PHE A 44 -3.40 5.36 -15.55
C PHE A 44 -3.00 3.92 -15.84
N GLY A 45 -2.21 3.34 -14.95
CA GLY A 45 -1.79 1.95 -15.09
C GLY A 45 -0.97 1.50 -13.90
N GLU A 46 -1.10 0.24 -13.56
CA GLU A 46 -0.35 -0.42 -12.51
C GLU A 46 0.15 -1.77 -12.99
N VAL A 47 1.30 -2.18 -12.51
CA VAL A 47 1.79 -3.53 -12.79
C VAL A 47 0.86 -4.53 -12.11
N GLY A 48 0.33 -5.49 -12.88
CA GLY A 48 -0.66 -6.47 -12.44
C GLY A 48 -0.15 -7.33 -11.28
N ALA A 49 -0.52 -6.97 -10.06
CA ALA A 49 -0.28 -7.74 -8.85
C ALA A 49 -1.54 -7.67 -7.97
N GLY A 50 -1.75 -8.70 -7.14
CA GLY A 50 -2.77 -8.65 -6.11
C GLY A 50 -2.37 -7.67 -5.01
N VAL A 51 -3.35 -6.94 -4.46
CA VAL A 51 -3.24 -6.16 -3.24
C VAL A 51 -4.38 -6.52 -2.30
N SER A 52 -4.08 -6.60 -1.01
CA SER A 52 -5.05 -6.95 0.03
C SER A 52 -5.31 -5.75 0.92
N PHE A 53 -6.56 -5.62 1.36
CA PHE A 53 -7.01 -4.55 2.25
C PHE A 53 -7.57 -5.15 3.54
N GLY A 54 -6.96 -4.80 4.68
CA GLY A 54 -7.49 -5.11 5.99
C GLY A 54 -8.69 -4.23 6.36
N ALA A 55 -9.28 -4.49 7.51
CA ALA A 55 -10.52 -3.83 7.95
C ALA A 55 -10.41 -2.30 8.00
N ASN A 56 -9.29 -1.76 8.45
CA ASN A 56 -9.00 -0.31 8.46
C ASN A 56 -9.00 0.29 7.04
N ALA A 57 -8.36 -0.37 6.09
CA ALA A 57 -8.31 0.09 4.70
C ALA A 57 -9.69 0.02 4.02
N VAL A 58 -10.46 -1.05 4.26
CA VAL A 58 -11.85 -1.15 3.77
C VAL A 58 -12.74 -0.06 4.37
N GLN A 59 -12.50 0.33 5.63
CA GLN A 59 -13.19 1.45 6.25
C GLN A 59 -12.82 2.79 5.57
N ALA A 60 -11.53 3.03 5.27
CA ALA A 60 -11.09 4.20 4.53
C ALA A 60 -11.73 4.26 3.12
N ILE A 61 -11.74 3.15 2.39
CA ILE A 61 -12.39 3.02 1.08
C ILE A 61 -13.87 3.43 1.16
N LYS A 62 -14.61 2.92 2.14
CA LYS A 62 -16.02 3.29 2.35
C LYS A 62 -16.15 4.78 2.70
N GLY A 63 -15.30 5.28 3.59
CA GLY A 63 -15.30 6.67 4.03
C GLY A 63 -14.98 7.67 2.91
N LEU A 64 -14.17 7.29 1.92
CA LEU A 64 -13.88 8.07 0.70
C LEU A 64 -15.01 7.99 -0.35
N GLY A 65 -16.09 7.25 -0.06
CA GLY A 65 -17.21 7.09 -0.99
C GLY A 65 -16.88 6.27 -2.25
N ILE A 66 -15.85 5.44 -2.19
CA ILE A 66 -15.43 4.53 -3.27
C ILE A 66 -15.72 3.06 -2.93
N GLY A 67 -16.61 2.81 -1.97
CA GLY A 67 -16.97 1.47 -1.52
C GLY A 67 -17.66 0.62 -2.58
N GLU A 68 -18.61 1.20 -3.35
CA GLU A 68 -19.28 0.47 -4.44
C GLU A 68 -18.33 0.13 -5.60
N PRO A 69 -17.54 1.08 -6.14
CA PRO A 69 -16.48 0.77 -7.10
C PRO A 69 -15.56 -0.35 -6.64
N TYR A 70 -15.12 -0.31 -5.39
CA TYR A 70 -14.30 -1.35 -4.80
C TYR A 70 -14.97 -2.72 -4.79
N GLN A 71 -16.24 -2.79 -4.36
CA GLN A 71 -16.98 -4.06 -4.26
C GLN A 71 -17.18 -4.75 -5.61
N ARG A 72 -17.17 -4.01 -6.72
CA ARG A 72 -17.27 -4.58 -8.08
C ARG A 72 -16.06 -5.45 -8.46
N VAL A 73 -14.91 -5.19 -7.86
CA VAL A 73 -13.63 -5.86 -8.21
C VAL A 73 -12.99 -6.59 -7.04
N ALA A 74 -13.52 -6.45 -5.82
CA ALA A 74 -12.97 -7.08 -4.64
C ALA A 74 -13.30 -8.56 -4.57
N ASP A 75 -12.28 -9.34 -4.24
CA ASP A 75 -12.41 -10.75 -3.89
C ASP A 75 -12.66 -10.93 -2.39
N ARG A 76 -13.33 -11.99 -2.04
CA ARG A 76 -13.54 -12.43 -0.66
C ARG A 76 -13.41 -13.94 -0.57
N THR A 77 -12.86 -14.43 0.51
CA THR A 77 -12.85 -15.85 0.81
C THR A 77 -14.29 -16.35 0.99
N PRO A 78 -14.67 -17.49 0.38
CA PRO A 78 -16.02 -18.02 0.50
C PRO A 78 -16.33 -18.52 1.92
N ALA A 79 -17.62 -18.59 2.27
CA ALA A 79 -18.07 -19.22 3.50
C ALA A 79 -17.60 -20.70 3.57
N PRO A 80 -17.23 -21.21 4.74
CA PRO A 80 -17.30 -20.60 6.09
C PRO A 80 -16.04 -19.77 6.46
N TRP A 81 -15.11 -19.52 5.56
CA TRP A 81 -13.81 -18.90 5.82
C TRP A 81 -13.77 -17.40 5.49
N GLN A 82 -14.93 -16.76 5.32
CA GLN A 82 -15.04 -15.38 4.87
C GLN A 82 -14.36 -14.35 5.80
N ASP A 83 -14.10 -14.70 7.05
CA ASP A 83 -13.45 -13.83 8.03
C ASP A 83 -11.93 -14.09 8.17
N ILE A 84 -11.41 -15.12 7.49
CA ILE A 84 -9.97 -15.44 7.54
C ILE A 84 -9.18 -14.40 6.72
N TRP A 85 -8.16 -13.81 7.39
CA TRP A 85 -7.15 -12.99 6.73
C TRP A 85 -6.10 -13.87 6.08
N PHE A 86 -5.42 -14.71 6.88
CA PHE A 86 -4.53 -15.77 6.45
C PHE A 86 -4.58 -16.94 7.43
N GLU A 87 -4.46 -18.15 6.93
CA GLU A 87 -3.99 -19.29 7.70
C GLU A 87 -2.46 -19.35 7.65
N TRP A 88 -1.85 -19.58 8.80
CA TRP A 88 -0.41 -19.65 8.99
C TRP A 88 0.02 -21.10 9.01
N ARG A 89 1.00 -21.45 8.19
CA ARG A 89 1.50 -22.81 8.04
C ARG A 89 3.01 -22.84 7.97
N LYS A 90 3.62 -23.99 8.28
CA LYS A 90 5.04 -24.23 7.99
C LYS A 90 5.24 -24.52 6.51
N GLY A 91 6.32 -24.00 5.95
CA GLY A 91 6.68 -24.24 4.54
C GLY A 91 7.10 -25.67 4.26
N GLN A 92 7.67 -26.38 5.24
CA GLN A 92 8.24 -27.72 5.09
C GLN A 92 7.18 -28.85 4.97
N ASP A 93 6.04 -28.70 5.63
CA ASP A 93 5.04 -29.79 5.71
C ASP A 93 3.59 -29.29 5.64
N ALA A 94 3.40 -27.97 5.47
CA ALA A 94 2.11 -27.30 5.50
C ALA A 94 1.33 -27.47 6.81
N SER A 95 2.00 -27.85 7.93
CA SER A 95 1.37 -27.97 9.23
C SER A 95 0.80 -26.64 9.69
N TYR A 96 -0.41 -26.68 10.25
CA TYR A 96 -1.18 -25.52 10.65
C TYR A 96 -0.63 -24.92 11.96
N LEU A 97 -0.38 -23.62 11.99
CA LEU A 97 0.08 -22.87 13.15
C LEU A 97 -1.02 -21.98 13.75
N GLY A 98 -2.01 -21.58 12.98
CA GLY A 98 -3.06 -20.69 13.42
C GLY A 98 -3.71 -19.92 12.26
N ALA A 99 -4.58 -18.99 12.58
CA ALA A 99 -5.18 -18.07 11.61
C ALA A 99 -5.35 -16.68 12.21
N SER A 100 -5.20 -15.64 11.37
CA SER A 100 -5.65 -14.28 11.71
C SER A 100 -7.07 -14.10 11.17
N VAL A 101 -7.95 -13.54 12.00
CA VAL A 101 -9.38 -13.36 11.70
C VAL A 101 -9.72 -11.87 11.69
N ALA A 102 -10.21 -11.36 10.58
CA ALA A 102 -10.71 -10.00 10.44
C ALA A 102 -12.24 -10.06 10.29
N ALA A 103 -12.96 -10.05 11.40
CA ALA A 103 -14.41 -10.26 11.45
C ALA A 103 -15.16 -9.32 10.50
N GLY A 104 -16.02 -9.87 9.63
CA GLY A 104 -16.84 -9.15 8.65
C GLY A 104 -16.08 -8.62 7.42
N VAL A 105 -14.76 -8.80 7.35
CA VAL A 105 -13.91 -8.35 6.23
C VAL A 105 -13.10 -9.50 5.65
N GLY A 106 -12.40 -10.27 6.49
CA GLY A 106 -11.49 -11.33 6.08
C GLY A 106 -10.37 -10.83 5.19
N GLN A 107 -9.94 -11.67 4.25
CA GLN A 107 -9.04 -11.30 3.18
C GLN A 107 -9.85 -10.59 2.08
N SER A 108 -9.79 -9.27 2.04
CA SER A 108 -10.37 -8.47 0.97
C SER A 108 -9.26 -8.05 0.01
N SER A 109 -9.26 -8.63 -1.18
CA SER A 109 -8.20 -8.44 -2.16
C SER A 109 -8.73 -7.97 -3.50
N VAL A 110 -7.88 -7.31 -4.27
CA VAL A 110 -8.19 -6.88 -5.64
C VAL A 110 -6.96 -7.13 -6.53
N HIS A 111 -7.20 -7.26 -7.80
CA HIS A 111 -6.16 -7.03 -8.78
C HIS A 111 -5.90 -5.52 -8.88
N ARG A 112 -4.66 -5.10 -8.63
CA ARG A 112 -4.30 -3.68 -8.43
C ARG A 112 -4.67 -2.80 -9.62
N ALA A 113 -4.42 -3.28 -10.84
CA ALA A 113 -4.79 -2.55 -12.06
C ALA A 113 -6.31 -2.39 -12.18
N ASP A 114 -7.10 -3.46 -11.93
CA ASP A 114 -8.56 -3.39 -12.02
C ASP A 114 -9.15 -2.40 -11.01
N PHE A 115 -8.57 -2.32 -9.81
CA PHE A 115 -9.02 -1.35 -8.81
C PHE A 115 -8.69 0.08 -9.23
N LEU A 116 -7.47 0.33 -9.75
CA LEU A 116 -7.12 1.65 -10.26
C LEU A 116 -7.98 2.05 -11.46
N ASP A 117 -8.25 1.15 -12.39
CA ASP A 117 -9.11 1.39 -13.55
C ASP A 117 -10.53 1.78 -13.12
N VAL A 118 -11.08 1.08 -12.13
CA VAL A 118 -12.40 1.40 -11.57
C VAL A 118 -12.39 2.78 -10.90
N LEU A 119 -11.38 3.12 -10.12
CA LEU A 119 -11.26 4.44 -9.51
C LEU A 119 -11.09 5.54 -10.57
N ALA A 120 -10.25 5.31 -11.56
CA ALA A 120 -9.99 6.26 -12.63
C ALA A 120 -11.25 6.56 -13.47
N SER A 121 -12.10 5.54 -13.68
CA SER A 121 -13.37 5.70 -14.41
C SER A 121 -14.42 6.56 -13.68
N GLU A 122 -14.28 6.76 -12.39
CA GLU A 122 -15.16 7.61 -11.57
C GLU A 122 -14.65 9.08 -11.49
N LEU A 123 -13.42 9.37 -11.98
CA LEU A 123 -12.90 10.73 -11.99
C LEU A 123 -13.65 11.60 -13.00
N PRO A 124 -13.99 12.86 -12.67
CA PRO A 124 -14.52 13.79 -13.65
C PRO A 124 -13.54 14.06 -14.79
N ASP A 125 -14.07 14.29 -16.00
CA ASP A 125 -13.28 14.63 -17.17
C ASP A 125 -12.40 15.87 -16.92
N GLY A 126 -11.16 15.83 -17.41
CA GLY A 126 -10.23 16.94 -17.33
C GLY A 126 -9.50 17.14 -15.98
N ILE A 127 -9.81 16.34 -14.97
CA ILE A 127 -9.11 16.39 -13.67
C ILE A 127 -7.69 15.85 -13.77
N ALA A 128 -7.48 14.76 -14.50
CA ALA A 128 -6.17 14.14 -14.68
C ALA A 128 -5.42 14.69 -15.87
N GLN A 129 -4.14 15.02 -15.68
CA GLN A 129 -3.18 15.35 -16.73
C GLN A 129 -2.04 14.32 -16.70
N PHE A 130 -1.76 13.75 -17.88
CA PHE A 130 -0.76 12.70 -18.07
C PHE A 130 0.56 13.21 -18.63
N GLY A 131 1.63 12.43 -18.53
CA GLY A 131 2.97 12.83 -18.96
C GLY A 131 3.59 13.91 -18.06
N LYS A 132 3.05 14.09 -16.85
CA LYS A 132 3.40 15.15 -15.91
C LYS A 132 4.30 14.61 -14.79
N ARG A 133 5.55 14.32 -15.10
CA ARG A 133 6.54 13.94 -14.09
C ARG A 133 7.08 15.19 -13.39
N ALA A 134 6.80 15.33 -12.10
CA ALA A 134 7.33 16.41 -11.27
C ALA A 134 8.86 16.29 -11.13
N VAL A 135 9.56 17.42 -11.22
CA VAL A 135 11.03 17.51 -11.09
C VAL A 135 11.46 18.52 -10.05
N ARG A 136 10.61 19.48 -9.72
CA ARG A 136 10.93 20.53 -8.76
C ARG A 136 9.67 21.15 -8.20
N VAL A 137 9.75 21.59 -6.94
CA VAL A 137 8.72 22.39 -6.28
C VAL A 137 9.34 23.68 -5.74
N GLU A 138 8.59 24.76 -5.80
CA GLU A 138 8.89 26.04 -5.16
C GLU A 138 7.70 26.49 -4.31
N GLN A 139 7.93 27.28 -3.29
CA GLN A 139 6.91 27.88 -2.45
C GLN A 139 7.25 29.36 -2.24
N ASP A 140 6.26 30.24 -2.44
CA ASP A 140 6.40 31.69 -2.21
C ASP A 140 5.73 32.19 -0.91
N GLY A 141 5.29 31.24 -0.07
CA GLY A 141 4.57 31.50 1.19
C GLY A 141 3.04 31.54 1.05
N ASN A 142 2.51 31.74 -0.15
CA ASN A 142 1.08 31.73 -0.46
C ASN A 142 0.67 30.51 -1.30
N GLN A 143 1.56 30.05 -2.17
CA GLN A 143 1.29 28.96 -3.12
C GLN A 143 2.48 28.03 -3.24
N ALA A 144 2.17 26.81 -3.67
CA ALA A 144 3.14 25.86 -4.16
C ALA A 144 3.13 25.86 -5.69
N HIS A 145 4.33 25.80 -6.29
CA HIS A 145 4.55 25.75 -7.72
C HIS A 145 5.27 24.45 -8.06
N VAL A 146 4.63 23.55 -8.80
CA VAL A 146 5.24 22.31 -9.26
C VAL A 146 5.65 22.46 -10.73
N PHE A 147 6.85 21.99 -11.06
CA PHE A 147 7.45 22.01 -12.40
C PHE A 147 7.60 20.59 -12.92
N PHE A 148 7.30 20.39 -14.19
CA PHE A 148 7.29 19.07 -14.83
C PHE A 148 8.40 18.93 -15.89
N THR A 149 8.74 17.68 -16.23
CA THR A 149 9.76 17.36 -17.24
C THR A 149 9.45 17.90 -18.64
N ASP A 150 8.18 18.14 -18.96
CA ASP A 150 7.74 18.70 -20.24
C ASP A 150 7.89 20.22 -20.33
N GLY A 151 8.46 20.86 -19.31
CA GLY A 151 8.66 22.30 -19.21
C GLY A 151 7.44 23.08 -18.70
N SER A 152 6.30 22.45 -18.50
CA SER A 152 5.12 23.08 -17.92
C SER A 152 5.22 23.20 -16.41
N SER A 153 4.37 24.06 -15.83
CA SER A 153 4.24 24.22 -14.39
C SER A 153 2.79 24.39 -13.97
N HIS A 154 2.51 24.17 -12.69
CA HIS A 154 1.20 24.40 -12.10
C HIS A 154 1.36 25.08 -10.74
N SER A 155 0.46 26.02 -10.42
CA SER A 155 0.41 26.74 -9.14
C SER A 155 -0.87 26.41 -8.41
N CYS A 156 -0.76 26.06 -7.13
CA CYS A 156 -1.87 25.68 -6.27
C CYS A 156 -1.67 26.21 -4.85
N ASP A 157 -2.75 26.24 -4.09
CA ASP A 157 -2.72 26.69 -2.71
C ASP A 157 -2.25 25.56 -1.76
N ILE A 158 -2.49 24.31 -2.15
CA ILE A 158 -1.99 23.10 -1.50
C ILE A 158 -1.51 22.11 -2.59
N LEU A 159 -0.33 21.54 -2.39
CA LEU A 159 0.25 20.48 -3.22
C LEU A 159 0.38 19.20 -2.41
N ILE A 160 -0.23 18.12 -2.88
CA ILE A 160 -0.12 16.80 -2.26
C ILE A 160 0.67 15.87 -3.18
N ALA A 161 1.78 15.36 -2.67
CA ALA A 161 2.61 14.39 -3.37
C ALA A 161 2.18 12.95 -3.02
N ALA A 162 1.72 12.23 -4.02
CA ALA A 162 1.41 10.81 -4.04
C ALA A 162 2.24 10.06 -5.09
N ASP A 163 3.45 10.58 -5.40
CA ASP A 163 4.33 10.19 -6.50
C ASP A 163 5.22 8.97 -6.18
N GLY A 164 4.86 8.25 -5.11
CA GLY A 164 5.38 6.94 -4.78
C GLY A 164 6.78 6.93 -4.14
N ILE A 165 7.36 5.75 -3.99
CA ILE A 165 8.62 5.55 -3.26
C ILE A 165 9.80 6.37 -3.83
N LYS A 166 9.80 6.68 -5.12
CA LYS A 166 10.82 7.52 -5.80
C LYS A 166 10.44 9.00 -5.87
N SER A 167 9.65 9.47 -4.92
CA SER A 167 9.17 10.86 -4.87
C SER A 167 10.29 11.89 -4.95
N SER A 168 10.20 12.78 -5.93
CA SER A 168 11.07 13.97 -6.01
C SER A 168 10.57 15.11 -5.12
N ILE A 169 9.29 15.11 -4.78
CA ILE A 169 8.69 16.13 -3.91
C ILE A 169 9.04 15.88 -2.45
N ARG A 170 9.27 14.62 -2.06
CA ARG A 170 9.79 14.29 -0.73
C ARG A 170 11.12 14.99 -0.45
N ASP A 171 12.01 15.02 -1.43
CA ASP A 171 13.32 15.66 -1.28
C ASP A 171 13.15 17.16 -0.97
N HIS A 172 12.23 17.85 -1.67
CA HIS A 172 11.90 19.24 -1.35
C HIS A 172 11.42 19.41 0.10
N VAL A 173 10.51 18.57 0.57
CA VAL A 173 10.00 18.65 1.95
C VAL A 173 11.12 18.46 2.97
N LEU A 174 11.98 17.45 2.78
CA LEU A 174 13.10 17.17 3.68
C LEU A 174 14.14 18.29 3.69
N GLU A 175 14.52 18.83 2.54
CA GLU A 175 15.43 19.98 2.43
C GLU A 175 14.89 21.18 3.20
N ARG A 176 13.60 21.50 3.06
CA ARG A 176 12.97 22.61 3.77
C ARG A 176 12.85 22.39 5.27
N LEU A 177 12.76 21.14 5.72
CA LEU A 177 12.84 20.78 7.13
C LEU A 177 14.29 20.74 7.67
N GLY A 178 15.29 20.98 6.83
CA GLY A 178 16.71 20.87 7.19
C GLY A 178 17.14 19.44 7.52
N GLN A 179 16.50 18.45 6.91
CA GLN A 179 16.75 17.04 7.15
C GLN A 179 17.53 16.38 6.00
N PRO A 180 18.25 15.31 6.24
CA PRO A 180 18.88 14.52 5.19
C PRO A 180 17.86 13.99 4.19
N LEU A 181 18.22 13.88 2.92
CA LEU A 181 17.38 13.25 1.90
C LEU A 181 17.18 11.77 2.22
N ALA A 182 15.98 11.28 2.01
CA ALA A 182 15.61 9.88 2.22
C ALA A 182 15.48 9.16 0.88
N SER A 183 16.45 8.32 0.57
CA SER A 183 16.40 7.46 -0.61
C SER A 183 15.83 6.08 -0.27
N PRO A 184 15.10 5.45 -1.23
CA PRO A 184 14.71 4.05 -1.07
C PRO A 184 15.92 3.16 -0.79
N ARG A 185 15.80 2.28 0.19
CA ARG A 185 16.83 1.32 0.54
C ARG A 185 16.38 -0.10 0.23
N PHE A 186 17.26 -0.93 -0.28
CA PHE A 186 17.01 -2.35 -0.47
C PHE A 186 16.98 -3.05 0.88
N SER A 187 15.96 -3.89 1.09
CA SER A 187 15.75 -4.59 2.37
C SER A 187 16.55 -5.87 2.56
N GLY A 188 17.24 -6.35 1.53
CA GLY A 188 17.82 -7.71 1.49
C GLY A 188 16.82 -8.77 1.03
N THR A 189 15.53 -8.44 0.88
CA THR A 189 14.49 -9.36 0.50
C THR A 189 14.10 -9.17 -0.96
N CYS A 190 14.00 -10.28 -1.69
CA CYS A 190 13.39 -10.35 -3.00
C CYS A 190 12.08 -11.12 -2.95
N ALA A 191 11.16 -10.82 -3.87
CA ALA A 191 9.88 -11.52 -3.96
C ALA A 191 9.67 -12.04 -5.38
N TYR A 192 9.56 -13.36 -5.54
CA TYR A 192 9.04 -13.97 -6.76
C TYR A 192 7.53 -13.81 -6.77
N ARG A 193 6.98 -13.36 -7.89
CA ARG A 193 5.54 -13.17 -8.06
C ARG A 193 5.01 -13.89 -9.27
N GLY A 194 3.83 -14.47 -9.12
CA GLY A 194 3.10 -15.11 -10.20
C GLY A 194 1.61 -15.20 -9.91
N MET A 195 0.86 -15.50 -10.94
CA MET A 195 -0.57 -15.79 -10.85
C MET A 195 -0.83 -17.17 -11.45
N ILE A 196 -1.69 -17.93 -10.80
CA ILE A 196 -2.03 -19.30 -11.19
C ILE A 196 -3.55 -19.36 -11.41
N ASP A 197 -3.99 -20.03 -12.46
CA ASP A 197 -5.41 -20.36 -12.59
C ASP A 197 -5.86 -21.25 -11.42
N SER A 198 -6.90 -20.84 -10.71
CA SER A 198 -7.31 -21.51 -9.48
C SER A 198 -7.83 -22.92 -9.71
N GLN A 199 -8.44 -23.20 -10.87
CA GLN A 199 -8.90 -24.55 -11.21
C GLN A 199 -7.71 -25.46 -11.53
N GLN A 200 -6.74 -24.97 -12.30
CA GLN A 200 -5.51 -25.69 -12.59
C GLN A 200 -4.74 -26.06 -11.32
N LEU A 201 -4.67 -25.11 -10.36
CA LEU A 201 -4.00 -25.37 -9.08
C LEU A 201 -4.74 -26.43 -8.25
N ARG A 202 -6.10 -26.40 -8.20
CA ARG A 202 -6.89 -27.46 -7.53
C ARG A 202 -6.64 -28.83 -8.17
N GLU A 203 -6.61 -28.91 -9.48
CA GLU A 203 -6.33 -30.15 -10.20
C GLU A 203 -4.93 -30.69 -9.88
N THR A 204 -3.92 -29.79 -9.81
CA THR A 204 -2.55 -30.14 -9.41
C THR A 204 -2.51 -30.66 -7.98
N TYR A 205 -3.19 -30.00 -7.03
CA TYR A 205 -3.24 -30.41 -5.62
C TYR A 205 -3.93 -31.78 -5.48
N ARG A 206 -5.08 -31.96 -6.13
CA ARG A 206 -5.80 -33.24 -6.14
C ARG A 206 -4.95 -34.37 -6.71
N ALA A 207 -4.25 -34.16 -7.82
CA ALA A 207 -3.40 -35.17 -8.45
C ALA A 207 -2.22 -35.60 -7.56
N ARG A 208 -1.78 -34.72 -6.62
CA ARG A 208 -0.73 -35.02 -5.65
C ARG A 208 -1.25 -35.49 -4.27
N GLY A 209 -2.57 -35.64 -4.12
CA GLY A 209 -3.17 -35.99 -2.84
C GLY A 209 -3.07 -34.89 -1.77
N LEU A 210 -2.89 -33.62 -2.20
CA LEU A 210 -2.86 -32.45 -1.33
C LEU A 210 -4.28 -31.92 -1.08
N ASP A 211 -4.48 -31.25 0.06
CA ASP A 211 -5.76 -30.68 0.44
C ASP A 211 -6.11 -29.45 -0.40
N GLU A 212 -7.23 -29.51 -1.12
CA GLU A 212 -7.76 -28.39 -1.89
C GLU A 212 -8.16 -27.18 -1.03
N HIS A 213 -8.34 -27.34 0.28
CA HIS A 213 -8.53 -26.26 1.22
C HIS A 213 -7.43 -25.20 1.11
N LEU A 214 -6.18 -25.63 0.87
CA LEU A 214 -5.01 -24.77 0.71
C LEU A 214 -5.09 -23.85 -0.51
N VAL A 215 -5.95 -24.15 -1.47
CA VAL A 215 -6.22 -23.29 -2.65
C VAL A 215 -7.38 -22.34 -2.40
N ASN A 216 -8.34 -22.75 -1.58
CA ASN A 216 -9.59 -22.00 -1.38
C ASN A 216 -9.49 -20.90 -0.32
N VAL A 217 -8.56 -21.03 0.61
CA VAL A 217 -8.36 -20.10 1.73
C VAL A 217 -7.00 -19.44 1.61
N PRO A 218 -6.87 -18.13 1.90
CA PRO A 218 -5.57 -17.45 1.88
C PRO A 218 -4.56 -18.13 2.82
N GLN A 219 -3.39 -18.44 2.31
CA GLN A 219 -2.34 -19.16 3.02
C GLN A 219 -1.07 -18.31 3.15
N MET A 220 -0.41 -18.44 4.30
CA MET A 220 0.93 -17.93 4.52
C MET A 220 1.80 -19.10 4.99
N TYR A 221 2.75 -19.53 4.15
CA TYR A 221 3.72 -20.57 4.49
C TYR A 221 4.99 -19.90 5.02
N LEU A 222 5.45 -20.29 6.20
CA LEU A 222 6.57 -19.71 6.93
C LEU A 222 7.78 -20.64 6.89
N GLY A 223 8.97 -20.07 6.77
CA GLY A 223 10.22 -20.83 6.76
C GLY A 223 11.42 -19.94 7.09
N LEU A 224 12.59 -20.54 7.32
CA LEU A 224 13.79 -19.78 7.63
C LEU A 224 14.20 -18.93 6.42
N ASP A 225 14.34 -17.62 6.64
CA ASP A 225 14.72 -16.61 5.63
C ASP A 225 13.84 -16.58 4.37
N ALA A 226 12.65 -17.18 4.44
CA ALA A 226 11.72 -17.22 3.32
C ALA A 226 10.27 -17.41 3.79
N HIS A 227 9.30 -16.90 3.03
CA HIS A 227 7.89 -17.18 3.25
C HIS A 227 7.11 -17.05 1.95
N ILE A 228 5.95 -17.69 1.87
CA ILE A 228 5.10 -17.65 0.67
C ILE A 228 3.69 -17.27 1.11
N LEU A 229 3.08 -16.31 0.42
CA LEU A 229 1.67 -15.99 0.59
C LEU A 229 0.86 -16.27 -0.68
N THR A 230 -0.38 -16.67 -0.46
CA THR A 230 -1.35 -16.89 -1.53
C THR A 230 -2.71 -16.32 -1.17
N PHE A 231 -3.38 -15.70 -2.12
CA PHE A 231 -4.77 -15.27 -1.97
C PHE A 231 -5.47 -15.15 -3.33
N PRO A 232 -6.80 -15.29 -3.37
CA PRO A 232 -7.56 -15.17 -4.60
C PRO A 232 -7.62 -13.75 -5.12
N VAL A 233 -7.66 -13.60 -6.45
CA VAL A 233 -7.91 -12.36 -7.19
C VAL A 233 -8.75 -12.65 -8.44
N LYS A 234 -9.29 -11.60 -9.07
CA LYS A 234 -10.12 -11.74 -10.27
C LYS A 234 -11.37 -12.61 -10.02
N GLN A 235 -12.05 -12.38 -8.90
CA GLN A 235 -13.23 -13.13 -8.47
C GLN A 235 -12.94 -14.63 -8.27
N GLY A 236 -11.79 -14.92 -7.63
CA GLY A 236 -11.36 -16.27 -7.32
C GLY A 236 -10.87 -17.08 -8.52
N ARG A 237 -10.79 -16.50 -9.72
CA ARG A 237 -10.29 -17.21 -10.91
C ARG A 237 -8.79 -17.40 -10.90
N LEU A 238 -8.07 -16.48 -10.30
CA LEU A 238 -6.61 -16.55 -10.18
C LEU A 238 -6.21 -16.58 -8.71
N ILE A 239 -5.14 -17.27 -8.42
CA ILE A 239 -4.43 -17.22 -7.13
C ILE A 239 -3.18 -16.35 -7.34
N ASN A 240 -3.10 -15.24 -6.61
CA ASN A 240 -1.90 -14.45 -6.51
C ASN A 240 -0.92 -15.15 -5.58
N VAL A 241 0.32 -15.28 -6.02
CA VAL A 241 1.40 -15.91 -5.26
C VAL A 241 2.55 -14.91 -5.12
N VAL A 242 3.05 -14.76 -3.91
CA VAL A 242 4.27 -14.01 -3.62
C VAL A 242 5.17 -14.86 -2.75
N ALA A 243 6.34 -15.22 -3.26
CA ALA A 243 7.33 -16.03 -2.57
C ALA A 243 8.56 -15.17 -2.25
N PHE A 244 8.77 -14.89 -0.97
CA PHE A 244 9.81 -14.02 -0.46
C PHE A 244 11.05 -14.82 -0.08
N VAL A 245 12.22 -14.28 -0.41
CA VAL A 245 13.53 -14.82 -0.03
C VAL A 245 14.38 -13.68 0.46
N SER A 246 14.96 -13.83 1.64
CA SER A 246 15.80 -12.82 2.29
C SER A 246 17.26 -13.26 2.32
N ASP A 247 18.14 -12.42 1.80
CA ASP A 247 19.59 -12.55 1.97
C ASP A 247 20.00 -11.85 3.28
N ARG A 248 20.44 -12.62 4.23
CA ARG A 248 20.90 -12.16 5.56
C ARG A 248 22.43 -12.10 5.69
N SER A 249 23.14 -12.18 4.57
CA SER A 249 24.63 -12.15 4.56
C SER A 249 25.22 -10.79 4.95
N SER A 250 24.40 -9.73 4.93
CA SER A 250 24.82 -8.35 5.25
C SER A 250 23.74 -7.60 6.04
N ASP A 251 24.18 -6.85 7.05
CA ASP A 251 23.32 -5.91 7.80
C ASP A 251 22.91 -4.68 6.96
N LYS A 252 23.61 -4.43 5.86
CA LYS A 252 23.36 -3.32 4.93
C LYS A 252 23.35 -3.84 3.50
N PRO A 253 22.29 -4.56 3.11
CA PRO A 253 22.20 -5.10 1.77
C PRO A 253 22.11 -3.97 0.73
N VAL A 254 22.74 -4.16 -0.41
CA VAL A 254 22.77 -3.18 -1.49
C VAL A 254 22.26 -3.84 -2.77
N TRP A 255 21.27 -3.23 -3.40
CA TRP A 255 20.84 -3.62 -4.75
C TRP A 255 21.75 -2.93 -5.77
N PRO A 256 22.24 -3.62 -6.82
CA PRO A 256 23.07 -2.99 -7.85
C PRO A 256 22.34 -1.80 -8.49
N SER A 257 23.03 -0.66 -8.60
CA SER A 257 22.45 0.60 -9.05
C SER A 257 21.97 0.57 -10.51
N ASP A 258 22.57 -0.30 -11.33
CA ASP A 258 22.25 -0.53 -12.73
C ASP A 258 21.22 -1.65 -12.96
N ALA A 259 20.85 -2.39 -11.93
CA ALA A 259 19.88 -3.48 -12.02
C ALA A 259 18.44 -2.95 -11.83
N PRO A 260 17.49 -3.39 -12.66
CA PRO A 260 16.08 -3.03 -12.47
C PRO A 260 15.54 -3.68 -11.18
N TRP A 261 14.68 -2.97 -10.47
CA TRP A 261 14.02 -3.53 -9.27
C TRP A 261 13.05 -4.67 -9.58
N VAL A 262 12.60 -4.74 -10.81
CA VAL A 262 11.69 -5.79 -11.31
C VAL A 262 12.29 -6.39 -12.56
N ARG A 263 12.42 -7.72 -12.59
CA ARG A 263 12.88 -8.47 -13.75
C ARG A 263 12.12 -9.79 -13.91
N ASN A 264 12.15 -10.34 -15.10
CA ASN A 264 11.73 -11.72 -15.28
C ASN A 264 12.72 -12.66 -14.56
N ALA A 265 12.21 -13.72 -13.98
CA ALA A 265 13.00 -14.81 -13.41
C ALA A 265 12.64 -16.14 -14.05
N SER A 266 13.54 -17.10 -14.00
CA SER A 266 13.20 -18.45 -14.41
C SER A 266 12.45 -19.20 -13.30
N GLN A 267 11.58 -20.14 -13.68
CA GLN A 267 10.96 -21.03 -12.70
C GLN A 267 12.00 -21.83 -11.92
N GLN A 268 13.08 -22.27 -12.60
CA GLN A 268 14.15 -23.00 -11.96
C GLN A 268 14.84 -22.19 -10.85
N GLU A 269 15.20 -20.92 -11.12
CA GLU A 269 15.77 -20.00 -10.11
C GLU A 269 14.86 -19.89 -8.86
N MET A 270 13.55 -19.74 -9.08
CA MET A 270 12.58 -19.69 -8.00
C MET A 270 12.52 -21.02 -7.24
N LEU A 271 12.45 -22.16 -7.91
CA LEU A 271 12.36 -23.47 -7.28
C LEU A 271 13.63 -23.85 -6.50
N GLU A 272 14.81 -23.43 -6.96
CA GLU A 272 16.08 -23.62 -6.25
C GLU A 272 16.09 -22.89 -4.91
N ALA A 273 15.52 -21.68 -4.85
CA ALA A 273 15.40 -20.92 -3.60
C ALA A 273 14.46 -21.55 -2.55
N PHE A 274 13.59 -22.46 -2.98
CA PHE A 274 12.63 -23.19 -2.13
C PHE A 274 12.83 -24.71 -2.19
N ALA A 275 14.06 -25.18 -2.44
CA ALA A 275 14.35 -26.61 -2.66
C ALA A 275 13.97 -27.51 -1.48
N ASP A 276 14.12 -27.02 -0.25
CA ASP A 276 13.85 -27.77 0.98
C ASP A 276 12.41 -27.62 1.49
N TRP A 277 11.53 -27.01 0.67
CA TRP A 277 10.13 -26.80 1.05
C TRP A 277 9.27 -28.02 0.71
N GLY A 278 8.17 -28.19 1.44
CA GLY A 278 7.27 -29.33 1.30
C GLY A 278 6.42 -29.31 0.02
N ASP A 279 5.73 -30.44 -0.21
CA ASP A 279 5.01 -30.69 -1.46
C ASP A 279 3.94 -29.64 -1.79
N ALA A 280 3.22 -29.13 -0.79
CA ALA A 280 2.19 -28.11 -1.01
C ALA A 280 2.80 -26.80 -1.56
N ALA A 281 3.88 -26.30 -0.95
CA ALA A 281 4.57 -25.10 -1.41
C ALA A 281 5.25 -25.32 -2.76
N ARG A 282 5.86 -26.48 -2.98
CA ARG A 282 6.50 -26.83 -4.25
C ARG A 282 5.50 -26.94 -5.39
N ALA A 283 4.36 -27.61 -5.17
CA ALA A 283 3.28 -27.71 -6.17
C ALA A 283 2.75 -26.34 -6.59
N LEU A 284 2.64 -25.43 -5.63
CA LEU A 284 2.27 -24.04 -5.88
C LEU A 284 3.29 -23.33 -6.78
N LEU A 285 4.58 -23.38 -6.44
CA LEU A 285 5.63 -22.69 -7.20
C LEU A 285 5.85 -23.32 -8.59
N GLU A 286 5.76 -24.63 -8.72
CA GLU A 286 5.83 -25.34 -10.00
C GLU A 286 4.66 -24.98 -10.95
N SER A 287 3.58 -24.44 -10.42
CA SER A 287 2.45 -23.93 -11.20
C SER A 287 2.68 -22.50 -11.74
N ILE A 288 3.85 -21.89 -11.50
CA ILE A 288 4.20 -20.53 -11.97
C ILE A 288 5.29 -20.65 -13.06
N PRO A 289 4.95 -20.70 -14.35
CA PRO A 289 5.94 -20.92 -15.40
C PRO A 289 6.83 -19.69 -15.68
N HIS A 290 6.33 -18.49 -15.43
CA HIS A 290 7.00 -17.22 -15.75
C HIS A 290 6.95 -16.25 -14.56
N PRO A 291 7.71 -16.51 -13.48
CA PRO A 291 7.73 -15.61 -12.35
C PRO A 291 8.45 -14.29 -12.68
N THR A 292 8.07 -13.23 -11.98
CA THR A 292 8.85 -12.00 -11.92
C THR A 292 9.54 -11.89 -10.57
N LEU A 293 10.78 -11.39 -10.53
CA LEU A 293 11.51 -11.09 -9.30
C LEU A 293 11.45 -9.60 -9.00
N TRP A 294 11.12 -9.26 -7.77
CA TRP A 294 11.01 -7.90 -7.28
C TRP A 294 12.00 -7.69 -6.12
N ALA A 295 12.95 -6.79 -6.29
CA ALA A 295 13.81 -6.33 -5.19
C ALA A 295 13.01 -5.37 -4.30
N LEU A 296 12.80 -5.75 -3.04
CA LEU A 296 11.97 -4.97 -2.13
C LEU A 296 12.75 -3.82 -1.53
N HIS A 297 12.19 -2.63 -1.67
CA HIS A 297 12.73 -1.40 -1.13
C HIS A 297 11.72 -0.76 -0.18
N ASP A 298 12.20 -0.14 0.87
CA ASP A 298 11.43 0.69 1.79
C ASP A 298 12.06 2.07 1.96
N LEU A 299 11.44 2.89 2.78
CA LEU A 299 11.99 4.14 3.29
C LEU A 299 12.23 4.03 4.78
N GLU A 300 13.21 4.76 5.29
CA GLU A 300 13.29 5.05 6.71
C GLU A 300 12.10 5.92 7.15
N GLU A 301 11.78 5.85 8.44
CA GLU A 301 10.73 6.72 9.00
C GLU A 301 11.14 8.19 8.80
N LEU A 302 10.30 8.95 8.12
CA LEU A 302 10.58 10.36 7.85
C LEU A 302 10.32 11.21 9.09
N PRO A 303 11.11 12.26 9.31
CA PRO A 303 10.93 13.19 10.44
C PRO A 303 9.70 14.10 10.28
N GLY A 304 9.15 14.22 9.08
CA GLY A 304 7.96 15.00 8.74
C GLY A 304 7.49 14.71 7.33
N TYR A 305 6.18 14.86 7.12
CA TYR A 305 5.54 14.68 5.81
C TYR A 305 5.13 16.00 5.17
N VAL A 306 5.36 17.12 5.84
CA VAL A 306 4.82 18.41 5.45
C VAL A 306 5.84 19.53 5.61
N HIS A 307 5.82 20.45 4.64
CA HIS A 307 6.43 21.78 4.80
C HIS A 307 5.59 22.84 4.05
N GLY A 308 5.10 23.85 4.77
CA GLY A 308 4.29 24.93 4.19
C GLY A 308 3.03 24.41 3.50
N GLN A 309 2.93 24.64 2.20
CA GLN A 309 1.80 24.23 1.35
C GLN A 309 1.95 22.85 0.71
N VAL A 310 3.00 22.08 1.06
CA VAL A 310 3.33 20.78 0.45
C VAL A 310 3.20 19.68 1.48
N GLY A 311 2.42 18.64 1.14
CA GLY A 311 2.26 17.43 1.95
C GLY A 311 2.51 16.14 1.15
N LEU A 312 2.97 15.09 1.82
CA LEU A 312 3.24 13.76 1.28
C LEU A 312 2.18 12.76 1.75
N ILE A 313 1.76 11.83 0.88
CA ILE A 313 0.87 10.71 1.20
C ILE A 313 1.38 9.40 0.59
N GLY A 314 0.96 8.28 1.16
CA GLY A 314 1.26 6.95 0.65
C GLY A 314 2.77 6.68 0.59
N ASP A 315 3.22 5.99 -0.46
CA ASP A 315 4.63 5.59 -0.59
C ASP A 315 5.60 6.78 -0.72
N ALA A 316 5.13 7.97 -1.07
CA ALA A 316 5.96 9.18 -1.03
C ALA A 316 6.36 9.54 0.41
N ALA A 317 5.49 9.25 1.39
CA ALA A 317 5.69 9.53 2.80
C ALA A 317 6.25 8.33 3.58
N HIS A 318 5.76 7.12 3.33
CA HIS A 318 5.98 5.97 4.21
C HIS A 318 6.02 4.63 3.47
N ALA A 319 6.71 4.55 2.32
CA ALA A 319 6.91 3.27 1.64
C ALA A 319 7.49 2.23 2.61
N MET A 320 6.84 1.07 2.65
CA MET A 320 7.12 0.02 3.61
C MET A 320 7.21 -1.35 2.95
N LEU A 321 7.82 -2.31 3.63
CA LEU A 321 7.85 -3.69 3.20
C LEU A 321 6.42 -4.28 3.17
N PRO A 322 6.10 -5.20 2.26
CA PRO A 322 4.73 -5.65 2.02
C PRO A 322 4.23 -6.72 2.99
N HIS A 323 4.99 -7.09 4.03
CA HIS A 323 4.73 -8.27 4.88
C HIS A 323 3.39 -8.23 5.62
N GLN A 324 2.82 -7.04 5.89
CA GLN A 324 1.49 -6.89 6.48
C GLN A 324 0.37 -6.59 5.47
N GLY A 325 0.70 -6.38 4.18
CA GLY A 325 -0.28 -5.95 3.18
C GLY A 325 -0.90 -4.57 3.48
N ALA A 326 -0.19 -3.68 4.21
CA ALA A 326 -0.78 -2.48 4.80
C ALA A 326 -0.47 -1.18 4.05
N GLY A 327 0.54 -1.14 3.15
CA GLY A 327 1.03 0.09 2.53
C GLY A 327 -0.04 0.88 1.77
N ALA A 328 -0.75 0.24 0.85
CA ALA A 328 -1.84 0.89 0.11
C ALA A 328 -2.98 1.33 1.05
N GLY A 329 -3.27 0.55 2.10
CA GLY A 329 -4.24 0.90 3.13
C GLY A 329 -3.85 2.16 3.90
N GLN A 330 -2.56 2.36 4.22
CA GLN A 330 -2.09 3.58 4.86
C GLN A 330 -2.23 4.80 3.95
N GLY A 331 -1.94 4.66 2.66
CA GLY A 331 -2.20 5.73 1.69
C GLY A 331 -3.68 6.10 1.56
N LEU A 332 -4.59 5.12 1.71
CA LEU A 332 -6.04 5.38 1.75
C LEU A 332 -6.48 6.05 3.06
N GLU A 333 -5.88 5.71 4.20
CA GLU A 333 -6.11 6.44 5.46
C GLU A 333 -5.61 7.89 5.38
N ASP A 334 -4.45 8.12 4.73
CA ASP A 334 -3.94 9.49 4.47
C ASP A 334 -4.94 10.28 3.63
N ALA A 335 -5.36 9.70 2.51
CA ALA A 335 -6.33 10.31 1.60
C ALA A 335 -7.65 10.62 2.33
N TRP A 336 -8.11 9.70 3.18
CA TRP A 336 -9.35 9.88 3.93
C TRP A 336 -9.27 11.07 4.90
N LEU A 337 -8.20 11.15 5.72
CA LEU A 337 -8.07 12.26 6.68
C LEU A 337 -7.91 13.60 5.97
N LEU A 338 -7.04 13.68 4.95
CA LEU A 338 -6.88 14.88 4.15
C LEU A 338 -8.17 15.30 3.46
N ALA A 339 -8.91 14.35 2.88
CA ALA A 339 -10.20 14.64 2.26
C ALA A 339 -11.17 15.25 3.28
N ARG A 340 -11.27 14.70 4.49
CA ARG A 340 -12.14 15.24 5.56
C ARG A 340 -11.73 16.64 6.03
N LEU A 341 -10.42 16.92 6.12
CA LEU A 341 -9.92 18.24 6.53
C LEU A 341 -10.10 19.28 5.40
N LEU A 342 -9.74 18.94 4.18
CA LEU A 342 -9.80 19.85 3.04
C LEU A 342 -11.23 20.11 2.55
N SER A 343 -12.15 19.16 2.75
CA SER A 343 -13.56 19.35 2.41
C SER A 343 -14.37 20.14 3.44
N ASP A 344 -13.84 20.32 4.65
CA ASP A 344 -14.51 21.15 5.65
C ASP A 344 -14.44 22.63 5.24
N PRO A 345 -15.59 23.36 5.16
CA PRO A 345 -15.57 24.78 4.77
C PRO A 345 -14.68 25.67 5.65
N GLN A 346 -14.37 25.27 6.86
CA GLN A 346 -13.47 26.00 7.77
C GLN A 346 -12.02 26.03 7.25
N VAL A 347 -11.64 25.15 6.31
CA VAL A 347 -10.34 25.17 5.62
C VAL A 347 -10.07 26.53 4.95
N LEU A 348 -11.10 27.23 4.46
CA LEU A 348 -10.98 28.54 3.82
C LEU A 348 -10.57 29.66 4.78
N THR A 349 -10.70 29.44 6.09
CA THR A 349 -10.31 30.39 7.16
C THR A 349 -9.02 30.01 7.86
N SER A 350 -8.46 28.85 7.54
CA SER A 350 -7.20 28.34 8.09
C SER A 350 -6.05 28.52 7.10
N THR A 351 -4.83 28.52 7.60
CA THR A 351 -3.68 28.49 6.68
C THR A 351 -3.47 27.07 6.15
N PRO A 352 -3.10 26.89 4.87
CA PRO A 352 -2.77 25.58 4.34
C PRO A 352 -1.74 24.82 5.18
N ALA A 353 -0.74 25.54 5.72
CA ALA A 353 0.30 24.97 6.55
C ALA A 353 -0.26 24.38 7.86
N ASP A 354 -1.22 25.05 8.52
CA ASP A 354 -1.81 24.54 9.77
C ASP A 354 -2.59 23.25 9.53
N VAL A 355 -3.36 23.20 8.43
CA VAL A 355 -4.13 22.01 8.05
C VAL A 355 -3.20 20.83 7.76
N LEU A 356 -2.15 21.06 6.95
CA LEU A 356 -1.18 20.01 6.60
C LEU A 356 -0.34 19.57 7.81
N ASN A 357 0.11 20.49 8.67
CA ASN A 357 0.83 20.15 9.90
C ASN A 357 -0.05 19.32 10.85
N THR A 358 -1.34 19.62 10.93
CA THR A 358 -2.28 18.82 11.70
C THR A 358 -2.42 17.42 11.12
N TYR A 359 -2.53 17.29 9.79
CA TYR A 359 -2.49 15.99 9.11
C TYR A 359 -1.22 15.20 9.48
N ASP A 360 -0.03 15.80 9.38
CA ASP A 360 1.25 15.16 9.72
C ASP A 360 1.26 14.67 11.17
N SER A 361 0.82 15.50 12.10
CA SER A 361 0.83 15.20 13.54
C SER A 361 -0.02 13.96 13.90
N ILE A 362 -1.09 13.72 13.14
CA ILE A 362 -1.99 12.58 13.35
C ILE A 362 -1.51 11.35 12.57
N ARG A 363 -1.17 11.51 11.28
CA ARG A 363 -0.92 10.37 10.40
C ARG A 363 0.48 9.80 10.53
N ARG A 364 1.51 10.64 10.64
CA ARG A 364 2.90 10.17 10.67
C ARG A 364 3.19 9.18 11.80
N PRO A 365 2.80 9.40 13.07
CA PRO A 365 3.07 8.43 14.14
C PRO A 365 2.47 7.04 13.85
N ARG A 366 1.25 7.02 13.27
CA ARG A 366 0.58 5.77 12.90
C ARG A 366 1.27 5.10 11.72
N ALA A 367 1.54 5.80 10.63
CA ALA A 367 2.20 5.26 9.45
C ALA A 367 3.60 4.73 9.77
N CYS A 368 4.40 5.45 10.56
CA CYS A 368 5.71 4.98 11.05
C CYS A 368 5.57 3.69 11.88
N ARG A 369 4.55 3.59 12.74
CA ARG A 369 4.28 2.34 13.46
C ARG A 369 3.97 1.19 12.50
N VAL A 370 3.20 1.43 11.44
CA VAL A 370 2.89 0.40 10.42
C VAL A 370 4.14 0.00 9.65
N GLN A 371 5.01 0.95 9.24
CA GLN A 371 6.30 0.66 8.62
C GLN A 371 7.13 -0.30 9.48
N ARG A 372 7.33 0.06 10.75
CA ARG A 372 8.13 -0.71 11.72
C ARG A 372 7.56 -2.11 11.96
N THR A 373 6.25 -2.22 12.18
CA THR A 373 5.60 -3.51 12.40
C THR A 373 5.53 -4.35 11.12
N SER A 374 5.57 -3.74 9.94
CA SER A 374 5.68 -4.47 8.67
C SER A 374 7.06 -5.13 8.51
N TRP A 375 8.13 -4.42 8.89
CA TRP A 375 9.46 -5.03 8.96
C TRP A 375 9.49 -6.18 9.99
N GLN A 376 8.98 -5.95 11.21
CA GLN A 376 8.89 -6.99 12.25
C GLN A 376 8.07 -8.21 11.81
N ALA A 377 7.08 -8.01 10.94
CA ALA A 377 6.31 -9.11 10.37
C ALA A 377 7.19 -10.05 9.53
N GLY A 378 8.07 -9.50 8.70
CA GLY A 378 9.03 -10.28 7.92
C GLY A 378 9.93 -11.14 8.83
N GLU A 379 10.48 -10.54 9.88
CA GLU A 379 11.31 -11.26 10.86
C GLU A 379 10.54 -12.43 11.52
N LEU A 380 9.27 -12.20 11.84
CA LEU A 380 8.41 -13.22 12.44
C LEU A 380 8.11 -14.37 11.45
N TYR A 381 7.78 -14.02 10.20
CA TYR A 381 7.43 -15.02 9.17
C TYR A 381 8.65 -15.86 8.74
N GLU A 382 9.84 -15.32 8.87
CA GLU A 382 11.12 -15.93 8.50
C GLU A 382 11.87 -16.54 9.71
N PHE A 383 11.17 -16.77 10.83
CA PHE A 383 11.69 -17.37 12.06
C PHE A 383 12.93 -16.64 12.62
N ARG A 384 12.99 -15.31 12.45
CA ARG A 384 14.07 -14.46 12.91
C ARG A 384 13.74 -13.62 14.15
N ASP A 385 12.48 -13.64 14.59
CA ASP A 385 12.09 -12.98 15.83
C ASP A 385 12.49 -13.86 17.04
N PRO A 386 13.49 -13.45 17.84
CA PRO A 386 14.01 -14.26 18.94
C PRO A 386 12.98 -14.48 20.07
N ALA A 387 11.92 -13.67 20.11
CA ALA A 387 10.89 -13.82 21.15
C ALA A 387 10.00 -15.06 20.94
N VAL A 388 9.94 -15.58 19.70
CA VAL A 388 9.04 -16.69 19.34
C VAL A 388 9.75 -17.83 18.58
N ALA A 389 11.05 -17.69 18.27
CA ALA A 389 11.80 -18.48 17.27
C ALA A 389 11.57 -20.01 17.35
N ASP A 390 11.52 -20.59 18.56
CA ASP A 390 11.39 -22.03 18.76
C ASP A 390 10.07 -22.44 19.43
N ASN A 391 9.11 -21.50 19.56
CA ASN A 391 7.84 -21.75 20.22
C ASN A 391 6.66 -21.60 19.26
N GLU A 392 6.28 -22.69 18.61
CA GLU A 392 5.20 -22.71 17.62
C GLU A 392 3.85 -22.24 18.18
N ALA A 393 3.53 -22.59 19.43
CA ALA A 393 2.28 -22.18 20.06
C ALA A 393 2.26 -20.66 20.30
N LEU A 394 3.39 -20.09 20.73
CA LEU A 394 3.54 -18.64 20.91
C LEU A 394 3.54 -17.92 19.56
N LEU A 395 4.22 -18.49 18.56
CA LEU A 395 4.22 -17.98 17.19
C LEU A 395 2.78 -17.92 16.65
N GLY A 396 2.03 -19.01 16.72
CA GLY A 396 0.64 -19.05 16.23
C GLY A 396 -0.26 -18.03 16.92
N LYS A 397 -0.13 -17.86 18.25
CA LYS A 397 -0.85 -16.83 19.00
C LYS A 397 -0.46 -15.41 18.55
N THR A 398 0.85 -15.15 18.44
CA THR A 398 1.36 -13.83 18.00
C THR A 398 0.85 -13.48 16.61
N LEU A 399 0.85 -14.44 15.69
CA LEU A 399 0.34 -14.26 14.32
C LEU A 399 -1.16 -13.99 14.31
N ALA A 400 -1.94 -14.66 15.14
CA ALA A 400 -3.38 -14.49 15.24
C ALA A 400 -3.77 -13.07 15.70
N GLU A 401 -3.05 -12.50 16.67
CA GLU A 401 -3.41 -11.27 17.38
C GLU A 401 -2.72 -10.00 16.81
N ARG A 402 -1.64 -10.16 16.01
CA ARG A 402 -0.76 -9.05 15.61
C ARG A 402 -1.41 -7.91 14.83
N PHE A 403 -2.54 -8.19 14.17
CA PHE A 403 -3.22 -7.21 13.31
C PHE A 403 -4.32 -6.42 14.05
N ASP A 404 -4.72 -6.80 15.26
CA ASP A 404 -5.85 -6.22 15.96
C ASP A 404 -5.75 -4.70 16.12
N TRP A 405 -4.59 -4.20 16.52
CA TRP A 405 -4.33 -2.78 16.68
C TRP A 405 -4.39 -2.00 15.36
N LEU A 406 -4.05 -2.66 14.23
CA LEU A 406 -4.05 -2.06 12.89
C LEU A 406 -5.49 -1.95 12.39
N TRP A 407 -6.27 -3.02 12.54
CA TRP A 407 -7.62 -3.14 12.01
C TRP A 407 -8.69 -2.42 12.84
N SER A 408 -8.51 -2.38 14.16
CA SER A 408 -9.43 -1.72 15.10
C SER A 408 -9.22 -0.20 15.22
N HIS A 409 -8.35 0.38 14.40
CA HIS A 409 -8.07 1.80 14.47
C HIS A 409 -9.29 2.67 14.16
N ASP A 410 -9.56 3.63 15.04
CA ASP A 410 -10.66 4.57 14.90
C ASP A 410 -10.24 5.86 14.18
N MET A 411 -10.41 5.88 12.86
CA MET A 411 -10.14 7.07 12.05
C MET A 411 -11.06 8.26 12.39
N GLN A 412 -12.25 8.04 12.96
CA GLN A 412 -13.12 9.15 13.40
C GLN A 412 -12.52 9.86 14.61
N SER A 413 -11.88 9.14 15.52
CA SER A 413 -11.12 9.72 16.62
C SER A 413 -9.94 10.57 16.11
N ASP A 414 -9.25 10.13 15.05
CA ASP A 414 -8.20 10.90 14.38
C ASP A 414 -8.76 12.23 13.84
N LEU A 415 -9.91 12.18 13.15
CA LEU A 415 -10.56 13.38 12.62
C LEU A 415 -11.01 14.35 13.72
N GLN A 416 -11.57 13.83 14.80
CA GLN A 416 -11.96 14.66 15.96
C GLN A 416 -10.75 15.35 16.58
N SER A 417 -9.65 14.61 16.75
CA SER A 417 -8.38 15.14 17.25
C SER A 417 -7.80 16.21 16.33
N ALA A 418 -7.84 16.00 15.03
CA ALA A 418 -7.39 16.95 14.03
C ALA A 418 -8.23 18.24 14.05
N ARG A 419 -9.55 18.14 14.10
CA ARG A 419 -10.45 19.29 14.20
C ARG A 419 -10.23 20.08 15.49
N ALA A 420 -10.06 19.40 16.62
CA ALA A 420 -9.76 20.06 17.89
C ALA A 420 -8.45 20.85 17.85
N GLN A 421 -7.39 20.33 17.18
CA GLN A 421 -6.12 21.04 16.99
C GLN A 421 -6.28 22.28 16.12
N LEU A 422 -7.16 22.24 15.10
CA LEU A 422 -7.46 23.37 14.22
C LEU A 422 -8.47 24.37 14.83
N GLY A 423 -9.09 24.04 15.96
CA GLY A 423 -10.15 24.85 16.57
C GLY A 423 -11.48 24.80 15.80
N TRP A 424 -11.75 23.72 15.11
CA TRP A 424 -12.95 23.44 14.29
C TRP A 424 -14.02 22.63 15.02
#